data_1f6c95ccfe4150c877594dce65c5c1d6
#
_entry.id   1f6c95ccfe4150c877594dce65c5c1d6
#
_cell.length_a   1.000
_cell.length_b   1.000
_cell.length_c   1.000
_cell.angle_alpha   90.00
_cell.angle_beta   90.00
_cell.angle_gamma   90.00
#
_symmetry.space_group_name_H-M   'P 1'
#
loop_
_entity.id
_entity.type
_entity.pdbx_description
1 polymer ?
#
loop_
_entity_poly.entity_id
_entity_poly.type
_entity_poly.pdbx_seq_one_letter_code
_entity_poly.pdbx_strand_id
1 'polypeptide(L)'
;PSQRKDFDGLFEAMNGYPVIIRLIDPPLHEFMPDEEKLLEEVVTMRVKGETEGLKAKEDLLVAIKGMHESNPMMGLRGVRLSIVMPEIVEMQVRAIFEAAADCTLRGIVVKPEVMIPLTGTVKELDWIQPRLERIASAVMGEKKIKFEYKFGSMIEIPRAAITAADVARDAEFFSFGTNDLTQMTYGYSRDDAARNFLITYQEQGILLKTP
;
A
#
# COMPACT_ATOMS: atom_id res chain seq x y z
N PRO A 1 -5.44 4.73 15.88
CA PRO A 1 -4.60 5.21 17.00
C PRO A 1 -3.14 4.76 16.90
N SER A 2 -2.83 3.50 16.53
CA SER A 2 -1.45 3.00 16.44
C SER A 2 -0.65 3.69 15.35
N GLN A 3 -1.10 3.68 14.10
CA GLN A 3 -0.40 4.31 12.98
C GLN A 3 -0.08 5.79 13.21
N ARG A 4 -1.00 6.55 13.83
CA ARG A 4 -0.75 7.95 14.14
C ARG A 4 0.47 8.13 15.05
N LYS A 5 0.67 7.25 16.04
CA LYS A 5 1.83 7.30 16.93
C LYS A 5 3.14 6.99 16.18
N ASP A 6 3.07 6.06 15.22
CA ASP A 6 4.23 5.71 14.39
C ASP A 6 4.62 6.89 13.49
N PHE A 7 3.66 7.56 12.87
CA PHE A 7 3.90 8.77 12.08
C PHE A 7 4.39 9.94 12.92
N ASP A 8 3.90 10.10 14.15
CA ASP A 8 4.38 11.12 15.09
C ASP A 8 5.89 10.97 15.35
N GLY A 9 6.33 9.76 15.71
CA GLY A 9 7.75 9.47 15.91
C GLY A 9 8.60 9.64 14.65
N LEU A 10 8.03 9.29 13.47
CA LEU A 10 8.71 9.47 12.19
C LEU A 10 8.93 10.96 11.88
N PHE A 11 7.92 11.81 12.02
CA PHE A 11 8.06 13.25 11.78
C PHE A 11 8.99 13.94 12.78
N GLU A 12 9.00 13.48 14.03
CA GLU A 12 9.94 13.98 15.03
C GLU A 12 11.38 13.67 14.64
N ALA A 13 11.67 12.43 14.24
CA ALA A 13 12.99 12.01 13.79
C ALA A 13 13.45 12.71 12.50
N MET A 14 12.51 13.07 11.63
CA MET A 14 12.76 13.70 10.33
C MET A 14 12.55 15.22 10.33
N ASN A 15 12.64 15.87 11.48
CA ASN A 15 12.42 17.31 11.62
C ASN A 15 13.17 18.12 10.54
N GLY A 16 12.42 18.87 9.73
CA GLY A 16 12.94 19.72 8.64
C GLY A 16 13.13 19.03 7.30
N TYR A 17 13.05 17.69 7.26
CA TYR A 17 13.23 16.89 6.04
C TYR A 17 11.89 16.40 5.47
N PRO A 18 11.77 16.21 4.15
CA PRO A 18 10.61 15.58 3.54
C PRO A 18 10.51 14.11 3.95
N VAL A 19 9.29 13.64 4.12
CA VAL A 19 8.98 12.24 4.46
C VAL A 19 7.97 11.71 3.47
N ILE A 20 8.40 10.79 2.61
CA ILE A 20 7.51 10.08 1.69
C ILE A 20 6.85 8.94 2.44
N ILE A 21 5.52 8.95 2.50
CA ILE A 21 4.71 7.91 3.12
C ILE A 21 3.88 7.24 2.03
N ARG A 22 4.21 6.00 1.71
CA ARG A 22 3.41 5.18 0.80
C ARG A 22 2.14 4.74 1.49
N LEU A 23 0.99 4.97 0.83
CA LEU A 23 -0.28 4.41 1.28
C LEU A 23 -0.26 2.88 1.21
N ILE A 24 -1.24 2.25 1.85
CA ILE A 24 -1.35 0.80 1.91
C ILE A 24 -1.26 0.20 0.51
N ASP A 25 -0.34 -0.75 0.34
CA ASP A 25 -0.07 -1.39 -0.95
C ASP A 25 -0.41 -2.88 -0.95
N PRO A 26 -0.04 -3.69 0.08
CA PRO A 26 -0.32 -5.11 0.08
C PRO A 26 -1.81 -5.43 0.00
N PRO A 27 -2.19 -6.56 -0.63
CA PRO A 27 -3.57 -7.03 -0.65
C PRO A 27 -4.05 -7.40 0.75
N LEU A 28 -5.38 -7.36 0.95
CA LEU A 28 -5.98 -7.51 2.28
C LEU A 28 -5.65 -8.84 2.96
N HIS A 29 -5.47 -9.92 2.20
CA HIS A 29 -5.18 -11.23 2.78
C HIS A 29 -3.85 -11.28 3.55
N GLU A 30 -2.88 -10.40 3.24
CA GLU A 30 -1.62 -10.32 4.00
C GLU A 30 -1.79 -9.82 5.44
N PHE A 31 -2.91 -9.17 5.73
CA PHE A 31 -3.24 -8.69 7.08
C PHE A 31 -4.15 -9.64 7.84
N MET A 32 -4.56 -10.75 7.21
CA MET A 32 -5.43 -11.74 7.82
C MET A 32 -4.61 -12.84 8.50
N PRO A 33 -5.20 -13.55 9.46
CA PRO A 33 -4.59 -14.74 10.03
C PRO A 33 -4.23 -15.76 8.94
N ASP A 34 -3.20 -16.54 9.18
CA ASP A 34 -2.77 -17.62 8.31
C ASP A 34 -3.91 -18.65 8.11
N GLU A 35 -4.27 -18.91 6.85
CA GLU A 35 -5.39 -19.78 6.49
C GLU A 35 -5.19 -21.21 6.98
N GLU A 36 -3.97 -21.76 6.81
CA GLU A 36 -3.67 -23.14 7.18
C GLU A 36 -3.76 -23.32 8.70
N LYS A 37 -3.19 -22.39 9.46
CA LYS A 37 -3.28 -22.42 10.93
C LYS A 37 -4.72 -22.29 11.43
N LEU A 38 -5.49 -21.38 10.82
CA LEU A 38 -6.89 -21.20 11.21
C LEU A 38 -7.73 -22.43 10.86
N LEU A 39 -7.45 -23.07 9.72
CA LEU A 39 -8.09 -24.34 9.33
C LEU A 39 -7.76 -25.45 10.35
N GLU A 40 -6.49 -25.57 10.75
CA GLU A 40 -6.03 -26.54 11.73
C GLU A 40 -6.72 -26.33 13.09
N GLU A 41 -6.87 -25.08 13.53
CA GLU A 41 -7.60 -24.72 14.75
C GLU A 41 -9.09 -25.11 14.66
N VAL A 42 -9.76 -24.78 13.55
CA VAL A 42 -11.17 -25.13 13.31
C VAL A 42 -11.37 -26.65 13.33
N VAL A 43 -10.52 -27.42 12.64
CA VAL A 43 -10.57 -28.87 12.61
C VAL A 43 -10.33 -29.46 14.01
N THR A 44 -9.34 -28.94 14.72
CA THR A 44 -9.02 -29.38 16.09
C THR A 44 -10.19 -29.17 17.04
N MET A 45 -10.81 -28.00 17.01
CA MET A 45 -11.99 -27.67 17.83
C MET A 45 -13.16 -28.62 17.53
N ARG A 46 -13.42 -28.89 16.23
CA ARG A 46 -14.47 -29.84 15.82
C ARG A 46 -14.22 -31.24 16.37
N VAL A 47 -13.00 -31.75 16.26
CA VAL A 47 -12.62 -33.08 16.73
C VAL A 47 -12.76 -33.20 18.26
N LYS A 48 -12.40 -32.13 18.99
CA LYS A 48 -12.52 -32.08 20.46
C LYS A 48 -13.93 -31.79 20.96
N GLY A 49 -14.87 -31.45 20.08
CA GLY A 49 -16.24 -31.05 20.46
C GLY A 49 -16.30 -29.66 21.11
N GLU A 50 -15.30 -28.81 20.93
CA GLU A 50 -15.26 -27.45 21.44
C GLU A 50 -16.15 -26.56 20.58
N THR A 51 -17.22 -26.01 21.16
CA THR A 51 -18.20 -25.17 20.41
C THR A 51 -18.01 -23.67 20.64
N GLU A 52 -17.37 -23.28 21.73
CA GLU A 52 -17.15 -21.88 22.07
C GLU A 52 -16.18 -21.23 21.06
N GLY A 53 -16.65 -20.21 20.34
CA GLY A 53 -15.87 -19.51 19.32
C GLY A 53 -15.69 -20.24 17.98
N LEU A 54 -16.12 -21.51 17.87
CA LEU A 54 -15.96 -22.30 16.65
C LEU A 54 -16.60 -21.61 15.45
N LYS A 55 -17.87 -21.18 15.58
CA LYS A 55 -18.58 -20.51 14.48
C LYS A 55 -17.87 -19.23 14.01
N ALA A 56 -17.35 -18.42 14.92
CA ALA A 56 -16.60 -17.20 14.57
C ALA A 56 -15.33 -17.51 13.78
N LYS A 57 -14.61 -18.58 14.12
CA LYS A 57 -13.43 -19.03 13.37
C LYS A 57 -13.81 -19.62 12.01
N GLU A 58 -14.90 -20.33 11.90
CA GLU A 58 -15.42 -20.83 10.63
C GLU A 58 -15.82 -19.70 9.70
N ASP A 59 -16.56 -18.70 10.20
CA ASP A 59 -16.96 -17.53 9.43
C ASP A 59 -15.72 -16.72 8.98
N LEU A 60 -14.72 -16.59 9.85
CA LEU A 60 -13.43 -15.97 9.50
C LEU A 60 -12.69 -16.76 8.42
N LEU A 61 -12.64 -18.07 8.52
CA LEU A 61 -11.99 -18.94 7.51
C LEU A 61 -12.67 -18.81 6.14
N VAL A 62 -14.00 -18.73 6.11
CA VAL A 62 -14.76 -18.50 4.88
C VAL A 62 -14.43 -17.13 4.29
N ALA A 63 -14.33 -16.09 5.13
CA ALA A 63 -13.96 -14.74 4.70
C ALA A 63 -12.55 -14.70 4.11
N ILE A 64 -11.56 -15.33 4.77
CA ILE A 64 -10.17 -15.41 4.28
C ILE A 64 -10.11 -16.11 2.93
N LYS A 65 -10.77 -17.26 2.79
CA LYS A 65 -10.83 -17.99 1.51
C LYS A 65 -11.44 -17.17 0.38
N GLY A 66 -12.46 -16.37 0.69
CA GLY A 66 -13.08 -15.45 -0.28
C GLY A 66 -12.19 -14.28 -0.69
N MET A 67 -11.20 -13.91 0.11
CA MET A 67 -10.23 -12.84 -0.17
C MET A 67 -8.96 -13.33 -0.87
N HIS A 68 -8.76 -14.66 -0.95
CA HIS A 68 -7.57 -15.23 -1.56
C HIS A 68 -7.60 -15.03 -3.08
N GLU A 69 -6.61 -14.33 -3.60
CA GLU A 69 -6.47 -14.06 -5.03
C GLU A 69 -5.48 -15.04 -5.67
N SER A 70 -5.77 -15.51 -6.88
CA SER A 70 -4.88 -16.40 -7.63
C SER A 70 -3.56 -15.72 -8.01
N ASN A 71 -3.57 -14.41 -8.21
CA ASN A 71 -2.39 -13.59 -8.48
C ASN A 71 -2.44 -12.28 -7.68
N PRO A 72 -2.00 -12.28 -6.43
CA PRO A 72 -2.06 -11.11 -5.56
C PRO A 72 -1.29 -9.90 -6.08
N MET A 73 -0.21 -10.10 -6.83
CA MET A 73 0.56 -8.99 -7.41
C MET A 73 -0.25 -8.20 -8.43
N MET A 74 -1.14 -8.86 -9.17
CA MET A 74 -2.03 -8.27 -10.17
C MET A 74 -3.44 -7.98 -9.66
N GLY A 75 -3.71 -8.24 -8.38
CA GLY A 75 -5.04 -8.23 -7.77
C GLY A 75 -5.46 -6.91 -7.12
N LEU A 76 -6.29 -7.02 -6.09
CA LEU A 76 -6.88 -5.90 -5.35
C LEU A 76 -5.90 -5.39 -4.29
N ARG A 77 -5.04 -4.48 -4.70
CA ARG A 77 -4.03 -3.83 -3.86
C ARG A 77 -3.79 -2.38 -4.28
N GLY A 78 -3.04 -1.63 -3.49
CA GLY A 78 -2.62 -0.27 -3.80
C GLY A 78 -3.79 0.65 -4.12
N VAL A 79 -3.68 1.43 -5.20
CA VAL A 79 -4.73 2.36 -5.62
C VAL A 79 -6.07 1.67 -5.91
N ARG A 80 -6.05 0.41 -6.38
CA ARG A 80 -7.28 -0.36 -6.67
C ARG A 80 -8.06 -0.60 -5.38
N LEU A 81 -7.37 -1.03 -4.32
CA LEU A 81 -7.94 -1.18 -2.97
C LEU A 81 -8.43 0.18 -2.45
N SER A 82 -7.66 1.24 -2.66
CA SER A 82 -8.02 2.60 -2.25
C SER A 82 -9.31 3.11 -2.90
N ILE A 83 -9.61 2.66 -4.11
CA ILE A 83 -10.83 3.03 -4.84
C ILE A 83 -12.02 2.17 -4.40
N VAL A 84 -11.81 0.86 -4.20
CA VAL A 84 -12.87 -0.09 -3.82
C VAL A 84 -13.27 0.07 -2.36
N MET A 85 -12.30 0.36 -1.47
CA MET A 85 -12.49 0.54 -0.03
C MET A 85 -11.80 1.82 0.45
N PRO A 86 -12.31 3.00 0.05
CA PRO A 86 -11.66 4.28 0.28
C PRO A 86 -11.46 4.62 1.76
N GLU A 87 -12.33 4.14 2.64
CA GLU A 87 -12.26 4.36 4.08
C GLU A 87 -10.93 3.90 4.70
N ILE A 88 -10.25 2.91 4.11
CA ILE A 88 -8.96 2.42 4.59
C ILE A 88 -7.88 3.50 4.41
N VAL A 89 -7.77 4.05 3.21
CA VAL A 89 -6.76 5.09 2.93
C VAL A 89 -7.17 6.45 3.48
N GLU A 90 -8.46 6.74 3.57
CA GLU A 90 -8.98 7.92 4.25
C GLU A 90 -8.57 7.93 5.72
N MET A 91 -8.70 6.80 6.41
CA MET A 91 -8.22 6.63 7.79
C MET A 91 -6.70 6.79 7.88
N GLN A 92 -5.94 6.22 6.94
CA GLN A 92 -4.48 6.33 6.93
C GLN A 92 -4.03 7.77 6.70
N VAL A 93 -4.59 8.46 5.71
CA VAL A 93 -4.27 9.87 5.44
C VAL A 93 -4.65 10.75 6.62
N ARG A 94 -5.82 10.53 7.24
CA ARG A 94 -6.18 11.24 8.46
C ARG A 94 -5.14 11.05 9.56
N ALA A 95 -4.65 9.83 9.78
CA ALA A 95 -3.63 9.55 10.79
C ALA A 95 -2.29 10.26 10.48
N ILE A 96 -1.89 10.31 9.20
CA ILE A 96 -0.69 11.03 8.75
C ILE A 96 -0.82 12.53 9.06
N PHE A 97 -1.92 13.14 8.64
CA PHE A 97 -2.11 14.58 8.80
C PHE A 97 -2.37 15.01 10.24
N GLU A 98 -3.02 14.18 11.05
CA GLU A 98 -3.15 14.40 12.49
C GLU A 98 -1.78 14.37 13.20
N ALA A 99 -0.93 13.41 12.88
CA ALA A 99 0.44 13.33 13.41
C ALA A 99 1.27 14.55 12.96
N ALA A 100 1.23 14.89 11.67
CA ALA A 100 1.92 16.06 11.13
C ALA A 100 1.47 17.36 11.82
N ALA A 101 0.16 17.53 12.02
CA ALA A 101 -0.39 18.71 12.71
C ALA A 101 0.06 18.78 14.17
N ASP A 102 0.03 17.64 14.90
CA ASP A 102 0.47 17.61 16.29
C ASP A 102 1.98 17.87 16.42
N CYS A 103 2.80 17.36 15.51
CA CYS A 103 4.22 17.68 15.43
C CYS A 103 4.47 19.17 15.17
N THR A 104 3.74 19.75 14.22
CA THR A 104 3.86 21.18 13.91
C THR A 104 3.49 22.06 15.10
N LEU A 105 2.45 21.69 15.86
CA LEU A 105 2.07 22.39 17.10
C LEU A 105 3.16 22.33 18.17
N ARG A 106 4.02 21.30 18.15
CA ARG A 106 5.21 21.19 19.01
C ARG A 106 6.45 21.91 18.47
N GLY A 107 6.33 22.60 17.34
CA GLY A 107 7.44 23.32 16.70
C GLY A 107 8.32 22.49 15.78
N ILE A 108 7.91 21.26 15.44
CA ILE A 108 8.60 20.37 14.50
C ILE A 108 8.22 20.77 13.08
N VAL A 109 9.22 20.96 12.23
CA VAL A 109 9.01 21.27 10.80
C VAL A 109 8.72 19.98 10.05
N VAL A 110 7.46 19.77 9.66
CA VAL A 110 7.01 18.58 8.93
C VAL A 110 6.84 18.88 7.44
N LYS A 111 7.19 17.92 6.59
CA LYS A 111 6.98 17.97 5.14
C LYS A 111 6.48 16.62 4.66
N PRO A 112 5.21 16.27 4.90
CA PRO A 112 4.66 15.00 4.47
C PRO A 112 4.46 14.96 2.96
N GLU A 113 4.90 13.88 2.34
CA GLU A 113 4.71 13.58 0.93
C GLU A 113 3.97 12.23 0.84
N VAL A 114 2.68 12.28 0.50
CA VAL A 114 1.82 11.09 0.45
C VAL A 114 1.90 10.47 -0.93
N MET A 115 2.27 9.19 -0.99
CA MET A 115 2.50 8.48 -2.24
C MET A 115 1.42 7.41 -2.46
N ILE A 116 0.76 7.48 -3.62
CA ILE A 116 -0.26 6.52 -4.05
C ILE A 116 0.44 5.41 -4.83
N PRO A 117 0.39 4.16 -4.36
CA PRO A 117 1.04 3.02 -5.03
C PRO A 117 0.18 2.45 -6.15
N LEU A 118 0.81 1.73 -7.08
CA LEU A 118 0.19 0.90 -8.11
C LEU A 118 -0.69 1.65 -9.12
N THR A 119 -0.47 2.93 -9.30
CA THR A 119 -1.21 3.74 -10.28
C THR A 119 -0.98 3.23 -11.70
N GLY A 120 -2.04 2.88 -12.40
CA GLY A 120 -2.02 2.42 -13.78
C GLY A 120 -2.58 3.43 -14.78
N THR A 121 -3.38 4.39 -14.30
CA THR A 121 -3.98 5.45 -15.14
C THR A 121 -4.22 6.72 -14.33
N VAL A 122 -4.10 7.89 -14.99
CA VAL A 122 -4.36 9.18 -14.34
C VAL A 122 -5.76 9.25 -13.73
N LYS A 123 -6.76 8.59 -14.32
CA LYS A 123 -8.13 8.58 -13.80
C LYS A 123 -8.28 7.98 -12.40
N GLU A 124 -7.35 7.14 -11.99
CA GLU A 124 -7.30 6.65 -10.60
C GLU A 124 -6.90 7.77 -9.65
N LEU A 125 -5.95 8.62 -10.05
CA LEU A 125 -5.57 9.81 -9.29
C LEU A 125 -6.70 10.84 -9.28
N ASP A 126 -7.29 11.16 -10.43
CA ASP A 126 -8.47 12.05 -10.58
C ASP A 126 -9.57 11.68 -9.57
N TRP A 127 -9.75 10.38 -9.30
CA TRP A 127 -10.79 9.88 -8.42
C TRP A 127 -10.41 9.92 -6.94
N ILE A 128 -9.20 9.47 -6.58
CA ILE A 128 -8.82 9.28 -5.18
C ILE A 128 -8.21 10.55 -4.55
N GLN A 129 -7.34 11.27 -5.26
CA GLN A 129 -6.59 12.38 -4.71
C GLN A 129 -7.47 13.50 -4.14
N PRO A 130 -8.55 13.98 -4.81
CA PRO A 130 -9.42 15.01 -4.23
C PRO A 130 -10.10 14.59 -2.93
N ARG A 131 -10.29 13.28 -2.71
CA ARG A 131 -10.82 12.75 -1.44
C ARG A 131 -9.80 12.88 -0.32
N LEU A 132 -8.55 12.50 -0.62
CA LEU A 132 -7.46 12.56 0.35
C LEU A 132 -7.10 14.01 0.70
N GLU A 133 -7.11 14.90 -0.27
CA GLU A 133 -6.89 16.36 -0.07
C GLU A 133 -7.97 17.01 0.82
N ARG A 134 -9.21 16.56 0.68
CA ARG A 134 -10.28 17.02 1.58
C ARG A 134 -10.03 16.63 3.02
N ILE A 135 -9.52 15.42 3.27
CA ILE A 135 -9.18 14.95 4.61
C ILE A 135 -8.01 15.77 5.18
N ALA A 136 -6.96 15.96 4.36
CA ALA A 136 -5.81 16.78 4.73
C ALA A 136 -6.25 18.19 5.14
N SER A 137 -7.09 18.82 4.31
CA SER A 137 -7.64 20.16 4.56
C SER A 137 -8.53 20.21 5.81
N ALA A 138 -9.35 19.17 6.02
CA ALA A 138 -10.22 19.07 7.20
C ALA A 138 -9.40 18.98 8.49
N VAL A 139 -8.37 18.13 8.53
CA VAL A 139 -7.50 17.99 9.71
C VAL A 139 -6.75 19.28 10.00
N MET A 140 -6.17 19.94 8.99
CA MET A 140 -5.51 21.25 9.17
C MET A 140 -6.48 22.31 9.67
N GLY A 141 -7.72 22.34 9.18
CA GLY A 141 -8.77 23.22 9.65
C GLY A 141 -9.19 22.97 11.09
N GLU A 142 -9.41 21.70 11.46
CA GLU A 142 -9.74 21.26 12.82
C GLU A 142 -8.67 21.69 13.85
N LYS A 143 -7.40 21.54 13.45
CA LYS A 143 -6.22 21.89 14.27
C LYS A 143 -5.81 23.36 14.16
N LYS A 144 -6.42 24.14 13.26
CA LYS A 144 -6.10 25.56 12.98
C LYS A 144 -4.62 25.77 12.64
N ILE A 145 -4.04 24.86 11.87
CA ILE A 145 -2.64 24.88 11.47
C ILE A 145 -2.50 24.66 9.97
N LYS A 146 -1.38 25.13 9.40
CA LYS A 146 -1.02 24.88 7.99
C LYS A 146 0.42 24.44 7.92
N PHE A 147 0.70 23.49 7.05
CA PHE A 147 2.03 23.05 6.65
C PHE A 147 1.99 22.63 5.18
N GLU A 148 3.14 22.63 4.54
CA GLU A 148 3.29 22.16 3.15
C GLU A 148 3.23 20.64 3.10
N TYR A 149 2.58 20.11 2.09
CA TYR A 149 2.51 18.69 1.81
C TYR A 149 2.40 18.46 0.30
N LYS A 150 2.65 17.23 -0.14
CA LYS A 150 2.46 16.83 -1.54
C LYS A 150 1.74 15.50 -1.64
N PHE A 151 1.01 15.34 -2.75
CA PHE A 151 0.53 14.05 -3.21
C PHE A 151 1.28 13.64 -4.47
N GLY A 152 1.75 12.38 -4.50
CA GLY A 152 2.48 11.84 -5.63
C GLY A 152 2.12 10.39 -5.90
N SER A 153 2.74 9.82 -6.92
CA SER A 153 2.47 8.47 -7.38
C SER A 153 3.75 7.64 -7.47
N MET A 154 3.62 6.35 -7.17
CA MET A 154 4.64 5.37 -7.50
C MET A 154 4.46 4.90 -8.95
N ILE A 155 5.51 5.04 -9.74
CA ILE A 155 5.58 4.50 -11.10
C ILE A 155 6.16 3.10 -11.01
N GLU A 156 5.28 2.11 -11.13
CA GLU A 156 5.61 0.69 -11.02
C GLU A 156 4.80 -0.20 -11.97
N ILE A 157 3.83 0.40 -12.65
CA ILE A 157 3.07 -0.25 -13.71
C ILE A 157 3.66 0.22 -15.05
N PRO A 158 4.04 -0.68 -15.98
CA PRO A 158 4.57 -0.30 -17.29
C PRO A 158 3.69 0.70 -18.04
N ARG A 159 2.38 0.55 -17.94
CA ARG A 159 1.42 1.50 -18.53
C ARG A 159 1.59 2.91 -17.97
N ALA A 160 1.73 3.05 -16.64
CA ALA A 160 1.96 4.35 -16.01
C ALA A 160 3.30 4.96 -16.43
N ALA A 161 4.35 4.15 -16.61
CA ALA A 161 5.63 4.62 -17.11
C ALA A 161 5.53 5.18 -18.54
N ILE A 162 4.79 4.50 -19.43
CA ILE A 162 4.58 4.94 -20.82
C ILE A 162 3.71 6.20 -20.86
N THR A 163 2.72 6.33 -19.99
CA THR A 163 1.80 7.47 -19.90
C THR A 163 2.15 8.44 -18.76
N ALA A 164 3.43 8.52 -18.39
CA ALA A 164 3.87 9.31 -17.23
C ALA A 164 3.55 10.80 -17.36
N ALA A 165 3.54 11.34 -18.58
CA ALA A 165 3.14 12.73 -18.84
C ALA A 165 1.67 13.00 -18.42
N ASP A 166 0.77 12.03 -18.60
CA ASP A 166 -0.62 12.16 -18.15
C ASP A 166 -0.72 12.07 -16.62
N VAL A 167 0.02 11.14 -16.01
CA VAL A 167 0.07 10.98 -14.55
C VAL A 167 0.65 12.21 -13.87
N ALA A 168 1.64 12.87 -14.49
CA ALA A 168 2.28 14.07 -13.97
C ALA A 168 1.38 15.31 -13.93
N ARG A 169 0.17 15.27 -14.50
CA ARG A 169 -0.78 16.37 -14.37
C ARG A 169 -1.33 16.51 -12.95
N ASP A 170 -1.44 15.39 -12.24
CA ASP A 170 -2.03 15.33 -10.91
C ASP A 170 -1.01 14.99 -9.82
N ALA A 171 0.03 14.23 -10.16
CA ALA A 171 1.09 13.86 -9.23
C ALA A 171 2.15 14.97 -9.11
N GLU A 172 2.40 15.44 -7.89
CA GLU A 172 3.41 16.48 -7.61
C GLU A 172 4.84 15.90 -7.53
N PHE A 173 4.97 14.58 -7.38
CA PHE A 173 6.23 13.86 -7.45
C PHE A 173 6.03 12.41 -7.88
N PHE A 174 7.10 11.78 -8.37
CA PHE A 174 7.16 10.36 -8.66
C PHE A 174 8.17 9.65 -7.77
N SER A 175 7.84 8.42 -7.41
CA SER A 175 8.77 7.42 -6.92
C SER A 175 8.70 6.19 -7.85
N PHE A 176 9.70 5.32 -7.80
CA PHE A 176 9.78 4.17 -8.68
C PHE A 176 9.75 2.86 -7.90
N GLY A 177 8.72 2.04 -8.14
CA GLY A 177 8.60 0.69 -7.59
C GLY A 177 9.29 -0.32 -8.51
N THR A 178 10.62 -0.43 -8.41
CA THR A 178 11.42 -1.22 -9.37
C THR A 178 11.10 -2.71 -9.31
N ASN A 179 10.67 -3.25 -8.18
CA ASN A 179 10.27 -4.66 -8.09
C ASN A 179 9.08 -4.97 -9.01
N ASP A 180 7.97 -4.25 -8.82
CA ASP A 180 6.76 -4.46 -9.63
C ASP A 180 6.99 -4.06 -11.09
N LEU A 181 7.67 -2.94 -11.33
CA LEU A 181 7.95 -2.48 -12.69
C LEU A 181 8.78 -3.50 -13.48
N THR A 182 9.82 -4.06 -12.87
CA THR A 182 10.66 -5.09 -13.51
C THR A 182 9.85 -6.34 -13.79
N GLN A 183 9.14 -6.88 -12.80
CA GLN A 183 8.36 -8.11 -12.94
C GLN A 183 7.27 -7.98 -14.00
N MET A 184 6.54 -6.88 -14.03
CA MET A 184 5.48 -6.64 -15.00
C MET A 184 6.04 -6.38 -16.42
N THR A 185 7.21 -5.75 -16.53
CA THR A 185 7.86 -5.47 -17.82
C THR A 185 8.39 -6.74 -18.45
N TYR A 186 9.03 -7.62 -17.67
CA TYR A 186 9.52 -8.90 -18.14
C TYR A 186 8.44 -9.99 -18.19
N GLY A 187 7.32 -9.82 -17.50
CA GLY A 187 6.20 -10.75 -17.49
C GLY A 187 6.46 -12.03 -16.69
N TYR A 188 7.29 -11.97 -15.64
CA TYR A 188 7.52 -13.11 -14.75
C TYR A 188 7.77 -12.68 -13.30
N SER A 189 7.50 -13.59 -12.37
CA SER A 189 7.82 -13.43 -10.96
C SER A 189 9.33 -13.50 -10.74
N ARG A 190 9.90 -12.53 -10.03
CA ARG A 190 11.33 -12.49 -9.71
C ARG A 190 11.78 -13.75 -8.98
N ASP A 191 11.04 -14.15 -7.95
CA ASP A 191 11.42 -15.26 -7.08
C ASP A 191 11.29 -16.60 -7.79
N ASP A 192 10.25 -16.78 -8.61
CA ASP A 192 10.08 -18.01 -9.40
C ASP A 192 11.10 -18.08 -10.54
N ALA A 193 11.33 -16.98 -11.24
CA ALA A 193 12.30 -16.91 -12.33
C ALA A 193 13.73 -17.17 -11.83
N ALA A 194 14.11 -16.60 -10.68
CA ALA A 194 15.43 -16.81 -10.07
C ALA A 194 15.68 -18.28 -9.74
N ARG A 195 14.65 -19.01 -9.27
CA ARG A 195 14.75 -20.43 -8.91
C ARG A 195 14.74 -21.36 -10.12
N ASN A 196 14.06 -20.97 -11.20
CA ASN A 196 13.73 -21.90 -12.29
C ASN A 196 14.58 -21.70 -13.54
N PHE A 197 14.72 -20.50 -14.09
CA PHE A 197 15.31 -20.33 -15.41
C PHE A 197 16.32 -19.19 -15.58
N LEU A 198 16.40 -18.19 -14.68
CA LEU A 198 17.30 -17.04 -14.87
C LEU A 198 18.77 -17.45 -14.92
N ILE A 199 19.19 -18.43 -14.12
CA ILE A 199 20.56 -18.95 -14.13
C ILE A 199 20.88 -19.50 -15.50
N THR A 200 20.01 -20.36 -16.07
CA THR A 200 20.17 -20.93 -17.39
C THR A 200 20.20 -19.86 -18.49
N TYR A 201 19.36 -18.83 -18.37
CA TYR A 201 19.33 -17.69 -19.31
C TYR A 201 20.66 -16.92 -19.33
N GLN A 202 21.29 -16.76 -18.18
CA GLN A 202 22.60 -16.13 -18.08
C GLN A 202 23.72 -17.04 -18.64
N GLU A 203 23.74 -18.30 -18.28
CA GLU A 203 24.72 -19.28 -18.80
C GLU A 203 24.68 -19.42 -20.32
N GLN A 204 23.50 -19.31 -20.90
CA GLN A 204 23.30 -19.37 -22.36
C GLN A 204 23.43 -18.00 -23.05
N GLY A 205 23.71 -16.94 -22.30
CA GLY A 205 23.87 -15.58 -22.85
C GLY A 205 22.57 -14.94 -23.37
N ILE A 206 21.41 -15.47 -23.01
CA ILE A 206 20.10 -14.89 -23.35
C ILE A 206 19.88 -13.60 -22.59
N LEU A 207 20.27 -13.55 -21.31
CA LEU A 207 20.35 -12.34 -20.50
C LEU A 207 21.79 -12.15 -20.01
N LEU A 208 22.33 -10.95 -20.20
CA LEU A 208 23.68 -10.63 -19.74
C LEU A 208 23.75 -10.44 -18.21
N LYS A 209 22.65 -10.01 -17.61
CA LYS A 209 22.48 -9.76 -16.16
C LYS A 209 21.06 -10.12 -15.75
N THR A 210 20.86 -10.39 -14.47
CA THR A 210 19.53 -10.43 -13.87
C THR A 210 18.87 -9.06 -13.96
N PRO A 211 17.58 -9.00 -14.33
CA PRO A 211 16.81 -7.77 -14.36
C PRO A 211 16.68 -7.13 -12.98
#